data_5e27065bc26f9f343ee3aec8086cea13
#
_entry.id   5e27065bc26f9f343ee3aec8086cea13
#
_cell.length_a   1.000
_cell.length_b   1.000
_cell.length_c   1.000
_cell.angle_alpha   90.00
_cell.angle_beta   90.00
_cell.angle_gamma   90.00
#
_symmetry.space_group_name_H-M   'P 1'
#
loop_
_entity.id
_entity.type
_entity.pdbx_description
1 polymer ?
#
loop_
_entity_poly.entity_id
_entity_poly.type
_entity_poly.pdbx_seq_one_letter_code
_entity_poly.pdbx_strand_id
1 'polypeptide(L)'
;EPLLELRGVQKSFGAVEVLRGVDLTVRTGRVTALVGDNGAGKSTLIKGVAGIYPFDEGECRFEGSVVHVKSPRDSNALGIEVVYQDLALCDNLDVVHNMFLGRELTKNSMVDEDTMEGRARETLDGLSVRTLQSVRTRVASLSGGQRQTVAIARAVLWNSKLVILDEPTAALGVAQTEQVLRLVRRLADNGLGVIIISHNLNDVFQVADDIAVLYLGEMVAQIEASSTTRDRIVTAITTGELNAGDAA
;
A
#
# COMPACT_ATOMS: atom_id res chain seq x y z
N GLU A 1 8.98 10.89 -12.13
CA GLU A 1 8.51 12.06 -11.33
C GLU A 1 7.94 11.58 -9.99
N PRO A 2 8.08 12.37 -8.90
CA PRO A 2 7.46 12.07 -7.63
C PRO A 2 5.93 12.09 -7.75
N LEU A 3 5.28 11.03 -7.24
CA LEU A 3 3.82 10.95 -7.15
C LEU A 3 3.33 11.49 -5.81
N LEU A 4 3.96 11.04 -4.72
CA LEU A 4 3.73 11.52 -3.35
C LEU A 4 5.06 12.00 -2.77
N GLU A 5 5.06 13.17 -2.16
CA GLU A 5 6.17 13.68 -1.36
C GLU A 5 5.64 14.15 -0.01
N LEU A 6 6.22 13.62 1.04
CA LEU A 6 6.05 14.10 2.41
C LEU A 6 7.32 14.84 2.78
N ARG A 7 7.21 16.04 3.34
CA ARG A 7 8.34 16.88 3.73
C ARG A 7 8.17 17.35 5.17
N GLY A 8 9.07 16.89 6.03
CA GLY A 8 9.11 17.28 7.42
C GLY A 8 7.83 16.97 8.20
N VAL A 9 7.09 15.90 7.84
CA VAL A 9 5.79 15.63 8.47
C VAL A 9 5.96 15.18 9.91
N GLN A 10 5.16 15.76 10.81
CA GLN A 10 5.15 15.47 12.24
C GLN A 10 3.77 14.99 12.66
N LYS A 11 3.74 14.12 13.69
CA LYS A 11 2.50 13.68 14.32
C LYS A 11 2.71 13.31 15.76
N SER A 12 1.91 13.92 16.64
CA SER A 12 1.87 13.64 18.07
C SER A 12 0.50 13.16 18.51
N PHE A 13 0.47 12.32 19.52
CA PHE A 13 -0.73 11.91 20.24
C PHE A 13 -0.55 12.23 21.73
N GLY A 14 -1.17 13.31 22.17
CA GLY A 14 -0.93 13.87 23.51
C GLY A 14 0.54 14.29 23.66
N ALA A 15 1.24 13.75 24.65
CA ALA A 15 2.65 14.06 24.91
C ALA A 15 3.63 13.17 24.11
N VAL A 16 3.13 12.23 23.30
CA VAL A 16 3.97 11.28 22.56
C VAL A 16 4.11 11.75 21.11
N GLU A 17 5.32 12.17 20.73
CA GLU A 17 5.68 12.48 19.37
C GLU A 17 6.04 11.17 18.63
N VAL A 18 5.21 10.81 17.65
CA VAL A 18 5.32 9.54 16.91
C VAL A 18 6.04 9.71 15.57
N LEU A 19 5.84 10.83 14.89
CA LEU A 19 6.56 11.21 13.68
C LEU A 19 7.29 12.53 13.90
N ARG A 20 8.58 12.58 13.55
CA ARG A 20 9.53 13.63 13.89
C ARG A 20 10.21 14.21 12.66
N GLY A 21 9.42 14.88 11.81
CA GLY A 21 9.97 15.50 10.60
C GLY A 21 10.30 14.48 9.50
N VAL A 22 9.37 13.59 9.20
CA VAL A 22 9.56 12.51 8.22
C VAL A 22 9.49 13.04 6.80
N ASP A 23 10.51 12.73 6.00
CA ASP A 23 10.55 12.89 4.55
C ASP A 23 10.33 11.56 3.86
N LEU A 24 9.45 11.50 2.85
CA LEU A 24 9.21 10.31 2.04
C LEU A 24 8.87 10.71 0.60
N THR A 25 9.50 10.07 -0.37
CA THR A 25 9.17 10.24 -1.79
C THR A 25 8.73 8.92 -2.40
N VAL A 26 7.56 8.92 -3.03
CA VAL A 26 7.05 7.77 -3.79
C VAL A 26 6.93 8.17 -5.25
N ARG A 27 7.42 7.32 -6.15
CA ARG A 27 7.42 7.58 -7.59
C ARG A 27 6.40 6.72 -8.32
N THR A 28 5.85 7.27 -9.39
CA THR A 28 4.99 6.54 -10.33
C THR A 28 5.75 5.36 -10.95
N GLY A 29 5.09 4.21 -11.04
CA GLY A 29 5.68 3.02 -11.65
C GLY A 29 6.75 2.33 -10.80
N ARG A 30 6.88 2.68 -9.52
CA ARG A 30 7.86 2.09 -8.61
C ARG A 30 7.22 1.56 -7.33
N VAL A 31 7.84 0.55 -6.76
CA VAL A 31 7.49 0.00 -5.45
C VAL A 31 8.44 0.57 -4.41
N THR A 32 7.92 1.32 -3.47
CA THR A 32 8.65 1.82 -2.29
C THR A 32 8.30 0.95 -1.09
N ALA A 33 9.27 0.25 -0.54
CA ALA A 33 9.07 -0.51 0.70
C ALA A 33 9.31 0.41 1.91
N LEU A 34 8.34 0.49 2.80
CA LEU A 34 8.47 1.18 4.09
C LEU A 34 8.75 0.13 5.17
N VAL A 35 9.97 0.13 5.67
CA VAL A 35 10.44 -0.82 6.67
C VAL A 35 10.82 -0.11 7.98
N GLY A 36 10.88 -0.88 9.07
CA GLY A 36 11.20 -0.37 10.41
C GLY A 36 10.65 -1.32 11.47
N ASP A 37 11.11 -1.17 12.69
CA ASP A 37 10.66 -2.00 13.81
C ASP A 37 9.20 -1.68 14.22
N ASN A 38 8.64 -2.52 15.08
CA ASN A 38 7.34 -2.24 15.69
C ASN A 38 7.42 -0.96 16.53
N GLY A 39 6.45 -0.07 16.31
CA GLY A 39 6.47 1.23 16.98
C GLY A 39 7.30 2.31 16.27
N ALA A 40 7.99 2.02 15.17
CA ALA A 40 8.77 3.01 14.42
C ALA A 40 7.94 4.17 13.83
N GLY A 41 6.60 4.04 13.76
CA GLY A 41 5.72 5.07 13.22
C GLY A 41 5.12 4.75 11.83
N LYS A 42 5.43 3.59 11.24
CA LYS A 42 4.95 3.20 9.89
C LYS A 42 3.44 3.32 9.72
N SER A 43 2.67 2.69 10.62
CA SER A 43 1.20 2.74 10.56
C SER A 43 0.66 4.15 10.79
N THR A 44 1.34 4.97 11.60
CA THR A 44 0.99 6.38 11.80
C THR A 44 1.20 7.19 10.52
N LEU A 45 2.32 7.00 9.85
CA LEU A 45 2.62 7.66 8.58
C LEU A 45 1.57 7.34 7.51
N ILE A 46 1.26 6.05 7.34
CA ILE A 46 0.28 5.61 6.34
C ILE A 46 -1.14 6.08 6.69
N LYS A 47 -1.53 6.06 7.94
CA LYS A 47 -2.84 6.57 8.38
C LYS A 47 -2.98 8.09 8.16
N GLY A 48 -1.88 8.84 8.28
CA GLY A 48 -1.83 10.26 7.91
C GLY A 48 -2.05 10.46 6.41
N VAL A 49 -1.34 9.72 5.55
CA VAL A 49 -1.53 9.73 4.10
C VAL A 49 -2.94 9.29 3.70
N ALA A 50 -3.50 8.30 4.40
CA ALA A 50 -4.87 7.81 4.19
C ALA A 50 -5.97 8.78 4.69
N GLY A 51 -5.60 9.86 5.38
CA GLY A 51 -6.55 10.85 5.90
C GLY A 51 -7.35 10.39 7.13
N ILE A 52 -6.86 9.38 7.86
CA ILE A 52 -7.48 8.97 9.13
C ILE A 52 -7.33 10.09 10.17
N TYR A 53 -6.22 10.81 10.11
CA TYR A 53 -5.96 12.05 10.85
C TYR A 53 -4.97 12.92 10.05
N PRO A 54 -5.02 14.26 10.21
CA PRO A 54 -4.05 15.13 9.59
C PRO A 54 -2.68 15.02 10.28
N PHE A 55 -1.62 15.31 9.54
CA PHE A 55 -0.32 15.62 10.15
C PHE A 55 -0.41 16.94 10.91
N ASP A 56 0.38 17.08 11.97
CA ASP A 56 0.39 18.28 12.82
C ASP A 56 1.24 19.37 12.16
N GLU A 57 2.36 18.98 11.53
CA GLU A 57 3.27 19.86 10.81
C GLU A 57 3.80 19.15 9.55
N GLY A 58 4.48 19.93 8.69
CA GLY A 58 5.05 19.45 7.45
C GLY A 58 4.14 19.66 6.25
N GLU A 59 4.59 19.19 5.10
CA GLU A 59 3.91 19.38 3.82
C GLU A 59 3.69 18.02 3.12
N CYS A 60 2.49 17.82 2.60
CA CYS A 60 2.16 16.71 1.73
C CYS A 60 1.94 17.24 0.31
N ARG A 61 2.67 16.66 -0.67
CA ARG A 61 2.47 16.95 -2.10
C ARG A 61 2.04 15.70 -2.84
N PHE A 62 1.09 15.86 -3.72
CA PHE A 62 0.65 14.81 -4.63
C PHE A 62 0.67 15.33 -6.06
N GLU A 63 1.36 14.62 -6.98
CA GLU A 63 1.61 15.07 -8.36
C GLU A 63 2.15 16.52 -8.42
N GLY A 64 3.11 16.83 -7.54
CA GLY A 64 3.76 18.14 -7.46
C GLY A 64 2.95 19.25 -6.78
N SER A 65 1.67 19.04 -6.50
CA SER A 65 0.79 20.03 -5.86
C SER A 65 0.68 19.78 -4.36
N VAL A 66 0.72 20.86 -3.56
CA VAL A 66 0.46 20.76 -2.11
C VAL A 66 -0.99 20.35 -1.89
N VAL A 67 -1.19 19.32 -1.08
CA VAL A 67 -2.51 18.78 -0.75
C VAL A 67 -2.75 18.73 0.75
N HIS A 68 -3.99 18.92 1.15
CA HIS A 68 -4.41 18.83 2.54
C HIS A 68 -5.38 17.66 2.71
N VAL A 69 -4.87 16.53 3.14
CA VAL A 69 -5.67 15.32 3.39
C VAL A 69 -6.19 15.35 4.83
N LYS A 70 -7.49 15.60 5.00
CA LYS A 70 -8.16 15.70 6.30
C LYS A 70 -9.12 14.55 6.56
N SER A 71 -9.44 13.76 5.54
CA SER A 71 -10.35 12.63 5.62
C SER A 71 -9.97 11.55 4.60
N PRO A 72 -10.41 10.29 4.80
CA PRO A 72 -10.24 9.23 3.81
C PRO A 72 -10.87 9.57 2.45
N ARG A 73 -11.92 10.41 2.43
CA ARG A 73 -12.53 10.88 1.19
C ARG A 73 -11.57 11.76 0.37
N ASP A 74 -10.78 12.60 1.04
CA ASP A 74 -9.79 13.45 0.36
C ASP A 74 -8.67 12.60 -0.23
N SER A 75 -8.18 11.60 0.51
CA SER A 75 -7.18 10.64 0.05
C SER A 75 -7.67 9.87 -1.17
N ASN A 76 -8.88 9.33 -1.11
CA ASN A 76 -9.49 8.60 -2.23
C ASN A 76 -9.72 9.49 -3.46
N ALA A 77 -10.09 10.79 -3.26
CA ALA A 77 -10.26 11.73 -4.36
C ALA A 77 -8.94 12.03 -5.11
N LEU A 78 -7.79 11.90 -4.44
CA LEU A 78 -6.47 11.97 -5.04
C LEU A 78 -6.09 10.67 -5.78
N GLY A 79 -6.82 9.58 -5.60
CA GLY A 79 -6.50 8.26 -6.12
C GLY A 79 -5.52 7.50 -5.22
N ILE A 80 -5.52 7.76 -3.92
CA ILE A 80 -4.76 7.02 -2.92
C ILE A 80 -5.68 5.98 -2.28
N GLU A 81 -5.35 4.71 -2.42
CA GLU A 81 -6.11 3.60 -1.82
C GLU A 81 -5.21 2.78 -0.90
N VAL A 82 -5.77 2.34 0.23
CA VAL A 82 -5.04 1.56 1.23
C VAL A 82 -5.67 0.20 1.42
N VAL A 83 -4.85 -0.84 1.32
CA VAL A 83 -5.20 -2.21 1.68
C VAL A 83 -4.53 -2.52 3.01
N TYR A 84 -5.32 -2.54 4.06
CA TYR A 84 -4.85 -2.86 5.40
C TYR A 84 -4.64 -4.36 5.57
N GLN A 85 -3.89 -4.76 6.60
CA GLN A 85 -3.68 -6.15 6.97
C GLN A 85 -5.01 -6.88 7.23
N ASP A 86 -5.99 -6.22 7.88
CA ASP A 86 -7.38 -6.67 7.86
C ASP A 86 -8.03 -6.20 6.56
N LEU A 87 -8.31 -7.14 5.65
CA LEU A 87 -8.78 -6.88 4.30
C LEU A 87 -10.17 -6.26 4.24
N ALA A 88 -10.90 -6.26 5.35
CA ALA A 88 -12.28 -5.77 5.44
C ALA A 88 -13.17 -6.32 4.30
N LEU A 89 -13.09 -7.62 4.05
CA LEU A 89 -13.92 -8.35 3.11
C LEU A 89 -15.09 -9.02 3.84
N CYS A 90 -16.27 -8.94 3.24
CA CYS A 90 -17.47 -9.60 3.75
C CYS A 90 -17.52 -11.04 3.24
N ASP A 91 -17.38 -12.01 4.12
CA ASP A 91 -17.32 -13.44 3.81
C ASP A 91 -18.58 -13.99 3.13
N ASN A 92 -19.74 -13.43 3.45
CA ASN A 92 -21.04 -13.84 2.93
C ASN A 92 -21.36 -13.27 1.54
N LEU A 93 -20.58 -12.30 1.08
CA LEU A 93 -20.72 -11.69 -0.24
C LEU A 93 -19.76 -12.35 -1.26
N ASP A 94 -20.11 -12.26 -2.53
CA ASP A 94 -19.22 -12.67 -3.62
C ASP A 94 -18.12 -11.62 -3.89
N VAL A 95 -17.22 -11.92 -4.82
CA VAL A 95 -16.11 -11.04 -5.21
C VAL A 95 -16.63 -9.71 -5.76
N VAL A 96 -17.65 -9.73 -6.64
CA VAL A 96 -18.21 -8.50 -7.24
C VAL A 96 -18.74 -7.58 -6.17
N HIS A 97 -19.60 -8.08 -5.28
CA HIS A 97 -20.18 -7.26 -4.22
C HIS A 97 -19.12 -6.73 -3.24
N ASN A 98 -18.07 -7.52 -2.95
CA ASN A 98 -16.96 -7.04 -2.13
C ASN A 98 -16.14 -5.93 -2.81
N MET A 99 -15.92 -6.01 -4.14
CA MET A 99 -15.18 -5.00 -4.88
C MET A 99 -15.93 -3.65 -4.95
N PHE A 100 -17.25 -3.68 -4.95
CA PHE A 100 -18.10 -2.49 -5.05
C PHE A 100 -18.74 -2.07 -3.73
N LEU A 101 -18.46 -2.74 -2.61
CA LEU A 101 -19.09 -2.49 -1.32
C LEU A 101 -18.98 -1.03 -0.90
N GLY A 102 -20.14 -0.38 -0.70
CA GLY A 102 -20.24 1.05 -0.36
C GLY A 102 -20.02 2.02 -1.53
N ARG A 103 -19.83 1.49 -2.75
CA ARG A 103 -19.68 2.25 -4.01
C ARG A 103 -20.43 1.54 -5.15
N GLU A 104 -21.59 0.93 -4.83
CA GLU A 104 -22.38 0.16 -5.78
C GLU A 104 -22.83 1.05 -6.95
N LEU A 105 -22.73 0.51 -8.17
CA LEU A 105 -23.25 1.18 -9.35
C LEU A 105 -24.75 1.00 -9.42
N THR A 106 -25.47 2.06 -9.77
CA THR A 106 -26.92 2.04 -9.88
C THR A 106 -27.39 2.51 -11.24
N LYS A 107 -28.43 1.86 -11.76
CA LYS A 107 -29.13 2.24 -12.97
C LYS A 107 -30.65 2.20 -12.68
N ASN A 108 -31.34 3.31 -12.96
CA ASN A 108 -32.77 3.45 -12.66
C ASN A 108 -33.13 3.12 -11.19
N SER A 109 -32.30 3.58 -10.25
CA SER A 109 -32.46 3.36 -8.80
C SER A 109 -32.33 1.89 -8.32
N MET A 110 -31.86 0.99 -9.18
CA MET A 110 -31.51 -0.40 -8.84
C MET A 110 -30.00 -0.61 -9.01
N VAL A 111 -29.45 -1.59 -8.29
CA VAL A 111 -28.03 -1.97 -8.45
C VAL A 111 -27.83 -2.54 -9.85
N ASP A 112 -26.80 -2.03 -10.55
CA ASP A 112 -26.40 -2.47 -11.90
C ASP A 112 -25.34 -3.57 -11.79
N GLU A 113 -25.80 -4.78 -11.48
CA GLU A 113 -24.94 -5.94 -11.27
C GLU A 113 -24.14 -6.32 -12.51
N ASP A 114 -24.72 -6.19 -13.71
CA ASP A 114 -24.08 -6.55 -14.97
C ASP A 114 -22.86 -5.64 -15.23
N THR A 115 -23.01 -4.34 -15.04
CA THR A 115 -21.89 -3.39 -15.18
C THR A 115 -20.83 -3.61 -14.10
N MET A 116 -21.24 -3.87 -12.86
CA MET A 116 -20.32 -4.19 -11.77
C MET A 116 -19.52 -5.46 -12.05
N GLU A 117 -20.18 -6.52 -12.52
CA GLU A 117 -19.51 -7.78 -12.88
C GLU A 117 -18.51 -7.58 -14.04
N GLY A 118 -18.91 -6.87 -15.09
CA GLY A 118 -18.04 -6.54 -16.21
C GLY A 118 -16.75 -5.82 -15.76
N ARG A 119 -16.89 -4.76 -14.96
CA ARG A 119 -15.75 -3.99 -14.42
C ARG A 119 -14.88 -4.81 -13.47
N ALA A 120 -15.49 -5.66 -12.64
CA ALA A 120 -14.72 -6.55 -11.75
C ALA A 120 -13.85 -7.52 -12.57
N ARG A 121 -14.41 -8.13 -13.63
CA ARG A 121 -13.66 -9.01 -14.55
C ARG A 121 -12.53 -8.26 -15.23
N GLU A 122 -12.82 -7.10 -15.83
CA GLU A 122 -11.84 -6.28 -16.53
C GLU A 122 -10.66 -5.91 -15.60
N THR A 123 -10.95 -5.51 -14.35
CA THR A 123 -9.91 -5.18 -13.36
C THR A 123 -9.05 -6.39 -13.04
N LEU A 124 -9.65 -7.55 -12.76
CA LEU A 124 -8.93 -8.78 -12.44
C LEU A 124 -8.10 -9.29 -13.65
N ASP A 125 -8.63 -9.18 -14.85
CA ASP A 125 -7.93 -9.55 -16.10
C ASP A 125 -6.74 -8.60 -16.34
N GLY A 126 -6.91 -7.31 -16.16
CA GLY A 126 -5.83 -6.30 -16.23
C GLY A 126 -4.69 -6.57 -15.24
N LEU A 127 -5.02 -7.14 -14.10
CA LEU A 127 -4.05 -7.62 -13.11
C LEU A 127 -3.55 -9.04 -13.40
N SER A 128 -4.00 -9.67 -14.49
CA SER A 128 -3.75 -11.08 -14.88
C SER A 128 -4.00 -12.08 -13.74
N VAL A 129 -5.06 -11.85 -13.01
CA VAL A 129 -5.50 -12.74 -11.92
C VAL A 129 -6.22 -13.92 -12.53
N ARG A 130 -5.57 -15.10 -12.52
CA ARG A 130 -6.11 -16.35 -13.08
C ARG A 130 -6.56 -17.35 -12.01
N THR A 131 -6.40 -17.02 -10.75
CA THR A 131 -6.65 -17.93 -9.63
C THR A 131 -8.09 -17.93 -9.17
N LEU A 132 -8.90 -16.96 -9.59
CA LEU A 132 -10.33 -16.90 -9.31
C LEU A 132 -11.10 -17.59 -10.44
N GLN A 133 -11.81 -18.66 -10.11
CA GLN A 133 -12.64 -19.40 -11.10
C GLN A 133 -13.87 -18.59 -11.53
N SER A 134 -14.45 -17.81 -10.65
CA SER A 134 -15.60 -16.96 -10.91
C SER A 134 -15.61 -15.75 -9.98
N VAL A 135 -15.97 -14.59 -10.52
CA VAL A 135 -16.19 -13.37 -9.71
C VAL A 135 -17.46 -13.44 -8.86
N ARG A 136 -18.31 -14.44 -9.08
CA ARG A 136 -19.48 -14.75 -8.25
C ARG A 136 -19.18 -15.73 -7.11
N THR A 137 -17.93 -16.13 -6.96
CA THR A 137 -17.50 -16.98 -5.85
C THR A 137 -17.60 -16.19 -4.54
N ARG A 138 -18.18 -16.80 -3.49
CA ARG A 138 -18.24 -16.19 -2.16
C ARG A 138 -16.84 -16.07 -1.56
N VAL A 139 -16.55 -14.95 -0.92
CA VAL A 139 -15.25 -14.68 -0.30
C VAL A 139 -14.92 -15.72 0.79
N ALA A 140 -15.92 -16.23 1.51
CA ALA A 140 -15.73 -17.30 2.51
C ALA A 140 -15.00 -18.54 1.96
N SER A 141 -15.17 -18.87 0.67
CA SER A 141 -14.54 -20.05 0.04
C SER A 141 -13.17 -19.78 -0.59
N LEU A 142 -12.69 -18.55 -0.54
CA LEU A 142 -11.41 -18.16 -1.10
C LEU A 142 -10.25 -18.48 -0.15
N SER A 143 -9.10 -18.86 -0.72
CA SER A 143 -7.85 -18.96 0.02
C SER A 143 -7.36 -17.57 0.48
N GLY A 144 -6.44 -17.52 1.46
CA GLY A 144 -5.85 -16.26 1.94
C GLY A 144 -5.25 -15.42 0.79
N GLY A 145 -4.48 -16.03 -0.10
CA GLY A 145 -3.90 -15.34 -1.26
C GLY A 145 -4.96 -14.83 -2.25
N GLN A 146 -6.05 -15.57 -2.46
CA GLN A 146 -7.17 -15.12 -3.29
C GLN A 146 -7.91 -13.94 -2.64
N ARG A 147 -8.14 -13.97 -1.31
CA ARG A 147 -8.72 -12.85 -0.56
C ARG A 147 -7.85 -11.61 -0.68
N GLN A 148 -6.53 -11.76 -0.53
CA GLN A 148 -5.57 -10.66 -0.71
C GLN A 148 -5.66 -10.07 -2.12
N THR A 149 -5.72 -10.93 -3.14
CA THR A 149 -5.89 -10.52 -4.53
C THR A 149 -7.17 -9.72 -4.76
N VAL A 150 -8.30 -10.15 -4.18
CA VAL A 150 -9.58 -9.42 -4.26
C VAL A 150 -9.48 -8.04 -3.59
N ALA A 151 -8.86 -7.95 -2.42
CA ALA A 151 -8.67 -6.69 -1.72
C ALA A 151 -7.80 -5.70 -2.53
N ILE A 152 -6.73 -6.19 -3.15
CA ILE A 152 -5.87 -5.38 -4.03
C ILE A 152 -6.64 -4.95 -5.29
N ALA A 153 -7.38 -5.87 -5.93
CA ALA A 153 -8.19 -5.54 -7.10
C ALA A 153 -9.27 -4.49 -6.78
N ARG A 154 -9.90 -4.57 -5.60
CA ARG A 154 -10.83 -3.56 -5.10
C ARG A 154 -10.19 -2.18 -5.02
N ALA A 155 -8.94 -2.09 -4.52
CA ALA A 155 -8.21 -0.84 -4.43
C ALA A 155 -7.94 -0.23 -5.81
N VAL A 156 -7.64 -1.04 -6.83
CA VAL A 156 -7.29 -0.57 -8.18
C VAL A 156 -8.52 -0.20 -9.01
N LEU A 157 -9.68 -0.77 -8.71
CA LEU A 157 -10.93 -0.59 -9.48
C LEU A 157 -11.33 0.89 -9.69
N TRP A 158 -10.89 1.79 -8.82
CA TRP A 158 -11.33 3.18 -8.75
C TRP A 158 -10.30 4.19 -9.30
N ASN A 159 -9.54 3.82 -10.33
CA ASN A 159 -8.52 4.68 -10.96
C ASN A 159 -7.45 5.14 -9.97
N SER A 160 -6.99 4.25 -9.13
CA SER A 160 -5.94 4.54 -8.16
C SER A 160 -4.65 4.92 -8.86
N LYS A 161 -3.95 5.90 -8.30
CA LYS A 161 -2.61 6.33 -8.71
C LYS A 161 -1.55 5.80 -7.74
N LEU A 162 -1.91 5.73 -6.46
CA LEU A 162 -1.09 5.20 -5.38
C LEU A 162 -1.84 4.11 -4.62
N VAL A 163 -1.23 2.95 -4.50
CA VAL A 163 -1.75 1.84 -3.69
C VAL A 163 -0.79 1.58 -2.53
N ILE A 164 -1.32 1.57 -1.32
CA ILE A 164 -0.57 1.29 -0.10
C ILE A 164 -1.01 -0.07 0.43
N LEU A 165 -0.06 -0.98 0.62
CA LEU A 165 -0.29 -2.35 1.05
C LEU A 165 0.36 -2.57 2.41
N ASP A 166 -0.45 -2.76 3.44
CA ASP A 166 0.02 -2.98 4.81
C ASP A 166 0.11 -4.48 5.09
N GLU A 167 1.33 -5.00 5.19
CA GLU A 167 1.67 -6.41 5.43
C GLU A 167 0.92 -7.39 4.49
N PRO A 168 0.98 -7.22 3.16
CA PRO A 168 0.13 -7.95 2.23
C PRO A 168 0.42 -9.44 2.14
N THR A 169 1.56 -9.90 2.65
CA THR A 169 1.99 -11.30 2.64
C THR A 169 1.92 -11.97 4.01
N ALA A 170 1.47 -11.25 5.04
CA ALA A 170 1.35 -11.78 6.39
C ALA A 170 0.39 -13.00 6.42
N ALA A 171 0.82 -14.05 7.12
CA ALA A 171 0.07 -15.30 7.29
C ALA A 171 -0.25 -16.07 6.00
N LEU A 172 0.46 -15.80 4.89
CA LEU A 172 0.35 -16.55 3.64
C LEU A 172 1.43 -17.63 3.53
N GLY A 173 1.08 -18.74 2.88
CA GLY A 173 2.06 -19.75 2.48
C GLY A 173 2.94 -19.28 1.32
N VAL A 174 4.09 -19.95 1.10
CA VAL A 174 5.11 -19.54 0.12
C VAL A 174 4.53 -19.27 -1.28
N ALA A 175 3.74 -20.18 -1.82
CA ALA A 175 3.16 -20.03 -3.16
C ALA A 175 2.17 -18.86 -3.25
N GLN A 176 1.43 -18.58 -2.17
CA GLN A 176 0.50 -17.44 -2.08
C GLN A 176 1.25 -16.11 -1.97
N THR A 177 2.32 -16.09 -1.17
CA THR A 177 3.23 -14.93 -1.05
C THR A 177 3.80 -14.55 -2.41
N GLU A 178 4.38 -15.49 -3.13
CA GLU A 178 4.90 -15.24 -4.48
C GLU A 178 3.85 -14.68 -5.45
N GLN A 179 2.62 -15.18 -5.36
CA GLN A 179 1.50 -14.69 -6.17
C GLN A 179 1.18 -13.23 -5.84
N VAL A 180 1.10 -12.87 -4.56
CA VAL A 180 0.84 -11.51 -4.11
C VAL A 180 2.00 -10.58 -4.51
N LEU A 181 3.26 -11.00 -4.35
CA LEU A 181 4.42 -10.20 -4.75
C LEU A 181 4.46 -9.95 -6.27
N ARG A 182 4.12 -10.95 -7.09
CA ARG A 182 3.95 -10.73 -8.53
C ARG A 182 2.85 -9.73 -8.86
N LEU A 183 1.75 -9.73 -8.08
CA LEU A 183 0.68 -8.74 -8.24
C LEU A 183 1.17 -7.34 -7.86
N VAL A 184 1.88 -7.19 -6.75
CA VAL A 184 2.51 -5.93 -6.33
C VAL A 184 3.40 -5.35 -7.45
N ARG A 185 4.28 -6.17 -8.02
CA ARG A 185 5.15 -5.74 -9.12
C ARG A 185 4.34 -5.27 -10.32
N ARG A 186 3.29 -6.02 -10.68
CA ARG A 186 2.40 -5.67 -11.81
C ARG A 186 1.67 -4.34 -11.60
N LEU A 187 1.27 -3.99 -10.38
CA LEU A 187 0.70 -2.67 -10.11
C LEU A 187 1.66 -1.56 -10.53
N ALA A 188 2.93 -1.67 -10.14
CA ALA A 188 3.94 -0.69 -10.52
C ALA A 188 4.22 -0.71 -12.04
N ASP A 189 4.32 -1.87 -12.65
CA ASP A 189 4.52 -2.02 -14.10
C ASP A 189 3.35 -1.41 -14.91
N ASN A 190 2.15 -1.39 -14.35
CA ASN A 190 0.98 -0.71 -14.90
C ASN A 190 0.97 0.81 -14.62
N GLY A 191 2.04 1.36 -14.05
CA GLY A 191 2.22 2.79 -13.83
C GLY A 191 1.70 3.32 -12.49
N LEU A 192 1.27 2.47 -11.55
CA LEU A 192 0.89 2.93 -10.22
C LEU A 192 2.14 3.16 -9.35
N GLY A 193 2.09 4.15 -8.45
CA GLY A 193 2.97 4.17 -7.30
C GLY A 193 2.50 3.12 -6.28
N VAL A 194 3.43 2.38 -5.72
CA VAL A 194 3.10 1.37 -4.70
C VAL A 194 3.94 1.58 -3.46
N ILE A 195 3.29 1.62 -2.29
CA ILE A 195 3.96 1.49 -1.01
C ILE A 195 3.65 0.10 -0.45
N ILE A 196 4.67 -0.66 -0.11
CA ILE A 196 4.52 -1.91 0.62
C ILE A 196 5.12 -1.77 2.01
N ILE A 197 4.35 -2.08 3.05
CA ILE A 197 4.87 -2.23 4.41
C ILE A 197 5.07 -3.70 4.63
N SER A 198 6.28 -4.11 5.00
CA SER A 198 6.57 -5.49 5.35
C SER A 198 7.72 -5.56 6.36
N HIS A 199 7.61 -6.50 7.29
CA HIS A 199 8.70 -6.90 8.18
C HIS A 199 9.56 -8.03 7.59
N ASN A 200 9.11 -8.65 6.48
CA ASN A 200 9.86 -9.68 5.78
C ASN A 200 10.75 -9.06 4.69
N LEU A 201 12.03 -8.90 4.99
CA LEU A 201 12.98 -8.32 4.05
C LEU A 201 13.20 -9.16 2.78
N ASN A 202 12.91 -10.49 2.79
CA ASN A 202 12.98 -11.28 1.57
C ASN A 202 11.92 -10.82 0.56
N ASP A 203 10.69 -10.56 1.04
CA ASP A 203 9.60 -10.06 0.21
C ASP A 203 9.95 -8.65 -0.31
N VAL A 204 10.51 -7.79 0.57
CA VAL A 204 10.93 -6.44 0.23
C VAL A 204 11.96 -6.46 -0.91
N PHE A 205 13.05 -7.19 -0.76
CA PHE A 205 14.10 -7.25 -1.78
C PHE A 205 13.67 -7.92 -3.09
N GLN A 206 12.58 -8.69 -3.06
CA GLN A 206 12.02 -9.32 -4.26
C GLN A 206 11.23 -8.32 -5.12
N VAL A 207 10.61 -7.29 -4.53
CA VAL A 207 9.67 -6.43 -5.27
C VAL A 207 9.97 -4.94 -5.22
N ALA A 208 10.73 -4.47 -4.21
CA ALA A 208 10.94 -3.04 -4.03
C ALA A 208 11.98 -2.49 -5.00
N ASP A 209 11.71 -1.31 -5.52
CA ASP A 209 12.67 -0.46 -6.23
C ASP A 209 13.40 0.45 -5.25
N ASP A 210 12.67 1.00 -4.28
CA ASP A 210 13.19 1.88 -3.23
C ASP A 210 12.84 1.31 -1.85
N ILE A 211 13.75 1.45 -0.88
CA ILE A 211 13.54 1.06 0.52
C ILE A 211 13.66 2.30 1.39
N ALA A 212 12.59 2.62 2.11
CA ALA A 212 12.51 3.70 3.10
C ALA A 212 12.54 3.10 4.50
N VAL A 213 13.52 3.48 5.30
CA VAL A 213 13.73 2.95 6.65
C VAL A 213 13.28 3.98 7.68
N LEU A 214 12.27 3.62 8.46
CA LEU A 214 11.75 4.43 9.55
C LEU A 214 12.23 3.86 10.89
N TYR A 215 12.83 4.72 11.72
CA TYR A 215 13.32 4.37 13.06
C TYR A 215 12.89 5.42 14.06
N LEU A 216 12.17 5.01 15.10
CA LEU A 216 11.68 5.88 16.20
C LEU A 216 11.06 7.21 15.74
N GLY A 217 10.29 7.16 14.66
CA GLY A 217 9.59 8.34 14.13
C GLY A 217 10.38 9.19 13.14
N GLU A 218 11.60 8.80 12.80
CA GLU A 218 12.47 9.53 11.86
C GLU A 218 12.78 8.68 10.62
N MET A 219 12.84 9.32 9.45
CA MET A 219 13.27 8.66 8.23
C MET A 219 14.80 8.61 8.20
N VAL A 220 15.35 7.43 8.47
CA VAL A 220 16.82 7.21 8.52
C VAL A 220 17.44 7.18 7.13
N ALA A 221 16.73 6.56 6.19
CA ALA A 221 17.20 6.43 4.81
C ALA A 221 16.03 6.18 3.86
N GLN A 222 16.19 6.66 2.64
CA GLN A 222 15.43 6.21 1.47
C GLN A 222 16.43 5.96 0.34
N ILE A 223 16.59 4.70 -0.04
CA ILE A 223 17.65 4.24 -0.95
C ILE A 223 17.12 3.25 -1.98
N GLU A 224 17.76 3.16 -3.13
CA GLU A 224 17.44 2.13 -4.12
C GLU A 224 17.78 0.73 -3.58
N ALA A 225 16.86 -0.22 -3.75
CA ALA A 225 17.04 -1.60 -3.27
C ALA A 225 18.30 -2.26 -3.89
N SER A 226 18.59 -1.92 -5.14
CA SER A 226 19.78 -2.41 -5.87
C SER A 226 21.12 -1.87 -5.32
N SER A 227 21.10 -0.77 -4.56
CA SER A 227 22.29 -0.12 -4.02
C SER A 227 22.60 -0.47 -2.57
N THR A 228 21.84 -1.39 -1.99
CA THR A 228 21.97 -1.78 -0.58
C THR A 228 21.92 -3.28 -0.38
N THR A 229 22.21 -3.73 0.83
CA THR A 229 22.13 -5.13 1.22
C THR A 229 21.14 -5.32 2.38
N ARG A 230 20.69 -6.55 2.56
CA ARG A 230 19.79 -6.91 3.65
C ARG A 230 20.39 -6.55 5.02
N ASP A 231 21.66 -6.84 5.25
CA ASP A 231 22.34 -6.59 6.52
C ASP A 231 22.39 -5.09 6.85
N ARG A 232 22.63 -4.23 5.85
CA ARG A 232 22.60 -2.78 6.03
C ARG A 232 21.20 -2.28 6.41
N ILE A 233 20.15 -2.82 5.78
CA ILE A 233 18.76 -2.48 6.15
C ILE A 233 18.43 -2.98 7.54
N VAL A 234 18.84 -4.18 7.94
CA VAL A 234 18.66 -4.70 9.31
C VAL A 234 19.35 -3.77 10.33
N THR A 235 20.60 -3.36 10.05
CA THR A 235 21.31 -2.41 10.91
C THR A 235 20.55 -1.09 11.04
N ALA A 236 20.11 -0.50 9.91
CA ALA A 236 19.35 0.75 9.94
C ALA A 236 18.02 0.63 10.73
N ILE A 237 17.31 -0.50 10.60
CA ILE A 237 16.07 -0.77 11.36
C ILE A 237 16.35 -0.85 12.87
N THR A 238 17.50 -1.41 13.29
CA THR A 238 17.80 -1.71 14.69
C THR A 238 18.54 -0.59 15.41
N THR A 239 19.40 0.14 14.70
CA THR A 239 20.26 1.18 15.31
C THR A 239 19.90 2.60 14.92
N GLY A 240 19.08 2.79 13.88
CA GLY A 240 18.81 4.11 13.31
C GLY A 240 20.00 4.69 12.51
N GLU A 241 21.00 3.88 12.18
CA GLU A 241 22.17 4.31 11.42
C GLU A 241 22.33 3.49 10.14
N LEU A 242 22.46 4.16 9.02
CA LEU A 242 22.83 3.54 7.76
C LEU A 242 24.36 3.69 7.62
N ASN A 243 25.13 2.75 8.14
CA ASN A 243 26.57 2.79 8.05
C ASN A 243 27.02 2.88 6.59
N ALA A 244 27.80 3.91 6.29
CA ALA A 244 28.56 4.05 5.05
C ALA A 244 29.79 3.12 5.07
N GLY A 245 29.58 1.82 5.39
CA GLY A 245 30.59 0.82 5.51
C GLY A 245 30.85 0.10 4.19
N ASP A 246 32.07 0.25 3.72
CA ASP A 246 32.79 -0.58 2.75
C ASP A 246 32.15 -0.81 1.37
N ALA A 247 32.30 0.18 0.48
CA ALA A 247 32.52 -0.10 -0.92
C ALA A 247 33.92 -0.76 -1.04
N ALA A 248 33.98 -2.09 -1.06
CA ALA A 248 35.13 -2.85 -1.47
C ALA A 248 34.81 -3.57 -2.78
#